data_5af26dbb939fe07af5247550c87e6766
#
_entry.id   5af26dbb939fe07af5247550c87e6766
#
_cell.length_a   1.000
_cell.length_b   1.000
_cell.length_c   1.000
_cell.angle_alpha   90.00
_cell.angle_beta   90.00
_cell.angle_gamma   90.00
#
_symmetry.space_group_name_H-M   'P 1'
#
loop_
_entity.id
_entity.type
_entity.pdbx_description
1 polymer ?
#
loop_
_entity_poly.entity_id
_entity_poly.type
_entity_poly.pdbx_seq_one_letter_code
_entity_poly.pdbx_strand_id
1 'polypeptide(L)'
;MGSETETVNVEGIPFPAEITVGNPLSLLAHRYVRPFVFIVSAVHSIIPLVRLLLLTVRLTCTVPRLPRRRSHAGITDIEIHFLQIKYNAIGVYLHNAGGGDSTTLLGHLGAWKGKTAEELLADTAFWAALVAAPVEKLFRVVVIKEIKGSQYGVQLESSVRDRLAAADLYEDEEEEALEKVADFFQSKYFKPGSVVTFHFPAPASASPGPAAEITFATEGKGDARIAVENGNVAGMIQTWYLGGDSAVSPSTVRSLADRFAALLAVAA
;
A
#
# COMPACT_ATOMS: atom_id res chain seq x y z
N MET A 1 -13.95 -32.13 12.04
CA MET A 1 -12.81 -32.12 11.10
C MET A 1 -12.64 -30.68 10.68
N GLY A 2 -11.69 -29.96 11.32
CA GLY A 2 -11.37 -28.59 10.92
C GLY A 2 -10.59 -28.63 9.60
N SER A 3 -11.05 -27.91 8.59
CA SER A 3 -10.26 -27.70 7.38
C SER A 3 -9.00 -26.92 7.79
N GLU A 4 -7.83 -27.52 7.63
CA GLU A 4 -6.56 -26.77 7.72
C GLU A 4 -6.61 -25.69 6.64
N THR A 5 -6.68 -24.44 7.06
CA THR A 5 -6.61 -23.31 6.14
C THR A 5 -5.18 -23.26 5.63
N GLU A 6 -5.00 -23.45 4.32
CA GLU A 6 -3.70 -23.32 3.68
C GLU A 6 -3.12 -21.94 4.01
N THR A 7 -1.88 -21.91 4.46
CA THR A 7 -1.20 -20.65 4.83
C THR A 7 0.04 -20.44 4.00
N VAL A 8 0.25 -19.20 3.54
CA VAL A 8 1.47 -18.75 2.90
C VAL A 8 2.35 -18.10 3.95
N ASN A 9 3.51 -18.68 4.21
CA ASN A 9 4.44 -18.12 5.20
C ASN A 9 5.31 -17.04 4.55
N VAL A 10 5.28 -15.84 5.12
CA VAL A 10 6.08 -14.70 4.67
C VAL A 10 7.08 -14.36 5.77
N GLU A 11 8.29 -14.91 5.65
CA GLU A 11 9.39 -14.71 6.62
C GLU A 11 8.96 -14.93 8.09
N GLY A 12 8.25 -16.01 8.35
CA GLY A 12 7.79 -16.37 9.70
C GLY A 12 6.39 -15.86 10.05
N ILE A 13 5.76 -15.02 9.21
CA ILE A 13 4.39 -14.55 9.42
C ILE A 13 3.43 -15.35 8.54
N PRO A 14 2.47 -16.07 9.13
CA PRO A 14 1.47 -16.83 8.38
C PRO A 14 0.39 -15.90 7.82
N PHE A 15 0.18 -15.96 6.52
CA PHE A 15 -0.97 -15.38 5.85
C PHE A 15 -1.89 -16.49 5.36
N PRO A 16 -3.18 -16.46 5.69
CA PRO A 16 -4.14 -17.37 5.07
C PRO A 16 -4.10 -17.24 3.54
N ALA A 17 -4.10 -18.37 2.82
CA ALA A 17 -4.17 -18.33 1.36
C ALA A 17 -5.52 -17.80 0.88
N GLU A 18 -6.57 -18.01 1.67
CA GLU A 18 -7.91 -17.48 1.44
C GLU A 18 -8.48 -16.85 2.71
N ILE A 19 -9.25 -15.79 2.55
CA ILE A 19 -10.04 -15.17 3.60
C ILE A 19 -11.48 -15.04 3.09
N THR A 20 -12.46 -15.41 3.93
CA THR A 20 -13.89 -15.27 3.62
C THR A 20 -14.46 -14.14 4.47
N VAL A 21 -15.00 -13.10 3.83
CA VAL A 21 -15.71 -11.98 4.49
C VAL A 21 -17.13 -11.86 3.94
N GLY A 22 -17.42 -12.19 2.77
CA GLY A 22 -18.70 -12.35 2.09
C GLY A 22 -18.49 -13.40 1.03
N ASN A 23 -17.49 -13.16 0.19
CA ASN A 23 -17.00 -14.11 -0.79
C ASN A 23 -15.60 -14.59 -0.41
N PRO A 24 -15.14 -15.75 -0.92
CA PRO A 24 -13.77 -16.18 -0.74
C PRO A 24 -12.81 -15.22 -1.47
N LEU A 25 -11.85 -14.70 -0.74
CA LEU A 25 -10.81 -13.79 -1.25
C LEU A 25 -9.48 -14.51 -1.27
N SER A 26 -8.83 -14.58 -2.42
CA SER A 26 -7.53 -15.22 -2.58
C SER A 26 -6.38 -14.23 -2.37
N LEU A 27 -5.33 -14.67 -1.67
CA LEU A 27 -4.11 -13.89 -1.47
C LEU A 27 -3.35 -13.73 -2.79
N LEU A 28 -3.27 -12.52 -3.31
CA LEU A 28 -2.55 -12.22 -4.55
C LEU A 28 -1.12 -11.71 -4.32
N ALA A 29 -0.89 -10.95 -3.26
CA ALA A 29 0.44 -10.47 -2.94
C ALA A 29 0.65 -10.33 -1.44
N HIS A 30 1.88 -10.57 -1.03
CA HIS A 30 2.32 -10.39 0.34
C HIS A 30 3.77 -9.88 0.34
N ARG A 31 4.07 -8.82 1.06
CA ARG A 31 5.42 -8.28 1.23
C ARG A 31 5.50 -7.40 2.49
N TYR A 32 6.72 -7.08 2.85
CA TYR A 32 6.98 -6.16 3.95
C TYR A 32 6.98 -4.71 3.50
N VAL A 33 6.45 -3.83 4.34
CA VAL A 33 6.63 -2.39 4.20
C VAL A 33 7.96 -2.01 4.82
N ARG A 34 8.83 -1.41 4.02
CA ARG A 34 10.04 -0.75 4.53
C ARG A 34 9.67 0.68 4.94
N PRO A 35 10.24 1.20 6.03
CA PRO A 35 9.92 2.56 6.49
C PRO A 35 10.65 3.59 5.61
N PHE A 36 10.13 3.88 4.43
CA PHE A 36 10.74 4.85 3.53
C PHE A 36 10.29 6.31 3.81
N VAL A 37 9.18 6.50 4.53
CA VAL A 37 8.49 7.78 4.58
C VAL A 37 8.96 8.73 5.70
N PHE A 38 9.55 8.22 6.77
CA PHE A 38 9.99 9.10 7.87
C PHE A 38 11.21 9.97 7.57
N ILE A 39 11.97 9.69 6.51
CA ILE A 39 13.21 10.45 6.17
C ILE A 39 12.90 11.62 5.23
N VAL A 40 11.86 11.55 4.40
CA VAL A 40 11.56 12.59 3.41
C VAL A 40 11.14 13.91 4.08
N SER A 41 10.37 13.86 5.17
CA SER A 41 9.94 15.08 5.89
C SER A 41 11.10 15.77 6.63
N ALA A 42 12.06 15.00 7.18
CA ALA A 42 13.22 15.54 7.84
C ALA A 42 14.26 16.10 6.85
N VAL A 43 14.38 15.49 5.67
CA VAL A 43 15.33 15.93 4.63
C VAL A 43 14.91 17.26 4.00
N HIS A 44 13.61 17.54 3.85
CA HIS A 44 13.14 18.84 3.33
C HIS A 44 13.51 20.01 4.24
N SER A 45 13.61 19.80 5.55
CA SER A 45 14.03 20.84 6.49
C SER A 45 15.55 21.04 6.53
N ILE A 46 16.35 20.07 6.08
CA ILE A 46 17.81 20.09 6.14
C ILE A 46 18.44 20.56 4.80
N ILE A 47 17.73 20.43 3.68
CA ILE A 47 18.23 20.81 2.35
C ILE A 47 18.73 22.26 2.27
N PRO A 48 18.09 23.28 2.88
CA PRO A 48 18.63 24.64 2.87
C PRO A 48 19.98 24.77 3.58
N LEU A 49 20.16 24.03 4.69
CA LEU A 49 21.40 24.09 5.49
C LEU A 49 22.57 23.39 4.77
N VAL A 50 22.31 22.27 4.12
CA VAL A 50 23.32 21.51 3.34
C VAL A 50 23.75 22.30 2.09
N ARG A 51 22.80 23.02 1.44
CA ARG A 51 23.15 23.91 0.32
C ARG A 51 24.02 25.06 0.75
N LEU A 52 23.81 25.65 1.92
CA LEU A 52 24.63 26.72 2.46
C LEU A 52 26.04 26.24 2.83
N LEU A 53 26.16 25.03 3.40
CA LEU A 53 27.44 24.42 3.76
C LEU A 53 28.27 24.03 2.52
N LEU A 54 27.64 23.55 1.44
CA LEU A 54 28.32 23.22 0.20
C LEU A 54 28.79 24.44 -0.60
N LEU A 55 28.14 25.60 -0.45
CA LEU A 55 28.58 26.83 -1.07
C LEU A 55 29.82 27.41 -0.36
N THR A 56 29.99 27.23 0.94
CA THR A 56 31.16 27.70 1.70
C THR A 56 32.39 26.81 1.50
N VAL A 57 32.24 25.54 1.19
CA VAL A 57 33.34 24.59 0.94
C VAL A 57 33.92 24.70 -0.48
N ARG A 58 33.18 25.30 -1.45
CA ARG A 58 33.67 25.44 -2.84
C ARG A 58 34.80 26.47 -3.07
N LEU A 59 35.21 27.20 -2.06
CA LEU A 59 36.17 28.27 -2.22
C LEU A 59 37.63 27.89 -1.94
N THR A 60 37.97 26.66 -1.55
CA THR A 60 39.36 26.33 -1.12
C THR A 60 39.92 24.96 -1.54
N CYS A 61 39.37 24.24 -2.51
CA CYS A 61 40.01 22.98 -2.94
C CYS A 61 40.15 22.85 -4.45
N THR A 62 41.35 23.03 -4.94
CA THR A 62 41.82 22.64 -6.27
C THR A 62 42.16 21.14 -6.24
N VAL A 63 41.40 20.29 -6.91
CA VAL A 63 41.65 18.84 -6.99
C VAL A 63 42.06 18.47 -8.41
N PRO A 64 43.12 17.64 -8.59
CA PRO A 64 43.59 17.21 -9.91
C PRO A 64 42.62 16.24 -10.58
N ARG A 65 42.50 16.36 -11.91
CA ARG A 65 41.69 15.52 -12.76
C ARG A 65 42.20 14.08 -12.81
N LEU A 66 41.35 13.12 -12.42
CA LEU A 66 41.49 11.70 -12.71
C LEU A 66 40.39 11.23 -13.71
N PRO A 67 40.61 10.17 -14.51
CA PRO A 67 39.84 9.92 -15.73
C PRO A 67 38.44 9.38 -15.46
N ARG A 68 37.52 9.78 -16.34
CA ARG A 68 36.11 9.41 -16.40
C ARG A 68 35.90 7.90 -16.43
N ARG A 69 35.37 7.33 -15.34
CA ARG A 69 34.48 6.18 -15.40
C ARG A 69 33.05 6.69 -15.29
N ARG A 70 32.22 6.28 -16.25
CA ARG A 70 30.77 6.52 -16.22
C ARG A 70 30.21 5.76 -15.04
N SER A 71 29.86 6.46 -13.96
CA SER A 71 29.02 5.96 -12.88
C SER A 71 27.70 6.70 -12.95
N HIS A 72 26.63 5.93 -13.03
CA HIS A 72 25.28 6.44 -12.92
C HIS A 72 25.15 7.06 -11.53
N ALA A 73 25.06 8.35 -11.48
CA ALA A 73 24.75 9.08 -10.24
C ALA A 73 23.23 9.06 -10.05
N GLY A 74 22.72 7.99 -9.48
CA GLY A 74 21.44 7.96 -8.80
C GLY A 74 21.74 7.99 -7.32
N ILE A 75 21.70 9.14 -6.70
CA ILE A 75 21.89 9.34 -5.27
C ILE A 75 20.60 10.00 -4.81
N THR A 76 19.90 9.41 -3.84
CA THR A 76 20.29 9.26 -2.44
C THR A 76 19.52 8.11 -1.80
N ASP A 77 20.05 6.95 -1.88
CA ASP A 77 19.83 5.99 -0.85
C ASP A 77 20.89 6.22 0.22
N ILE A 78 20.55 6.92 1.29
CA ILE A 78 21.23 6.67 2.56
C ILE A 78 20.72 5.32 2.99
N GLU A 79 21.20 4.29 2.35
CA GLU A 79 21.17 2.95 2.86
C GLU A 79 22.02 2.94 4.12
N ILE A 80 21.37 3.00 5.27
CA ILE A 80 21.96 2.43 6.47
C ILE A 80 21.91 0.92 6.20
N HIS A 81 22.92 0.43 5.52
CA HIS A 81 23.04 -0.94 4.99
C HIS A 81 22.97 -2.06 6.04
N PHE A 82 22.83 -1.74 7.32
CA PHE A 82 22.96 -2.73 8.41
C PHE A 82 21.66 -3.07 9.14
N LEU A 83 20.54 -2.34 8.92
CA LEU A 83 19.29 -2.62 9.61
C LEU A 83 18.09 -2.41 8.68
N GLN A 84 17.75 -3.42 7.90
CA GLN A 84 16.46 -3.47 7.23
C GLN A 84 15.35 -3.68 8.29
N ILE A 85 14.86 -2.60 8.88
CA ILE A 85 13.79 -2.69 9.87
C ILE A 85 12.49 -2.88 9.12
N LYS A 86 11.86 -4.04 9.31
CA LYS A 86 10.55 -4.37 8.78
C LYS A 86 9.50 -3.97 9.82
N TYR A 87 8.59 -3.06 9.47
CA TYR A 87 7.55 -2.61 10.40
C TYR A 87 6.26 -3.39 10.25
N ASN A 88 5.84 -3.67 9.03
CA ASN A 88 4.60 -4.35 8.73
C ASN A 88 4.78 -5.35 7.60
N ALA A 89 3.97 -6.40 7.60
CA ALA A 89 3.76 -7.27 6.45
C ALA A 89 2.37 -6.99 5.87
N ILE A 90 2.25 -6.89 4.54
CA ILE A 90 0.99 -6.64 3.85
C ILE A 90 0.60 -7.85 3.04
N GLY A 91 -0.66 -8.31 3.18
CA GLY A 91 -1.31 -9.25 2.30
C GLY A 91 -2.44 -8.55 1.53
N VAL A 92 -2.46 -8.70 0.22
CA VAL A 92 -3.52 -8.20 -0.66
C VAL A 92 -4.37 -9.36 -1.14
N TYR A 93 -5.65 -9.33 -0.83
CA TYR A 93 -6.64 -10.34 -1.18
C TYR A 93 -7.67 -9.70 -2.09
N LEU A 94 -7.97 -10.35 -3.20
CA LEU A 94 -8.96 -9.89 -4.16
C LEU A 94 -9.92 -11.04 -4.49
N HIS A 95 -11.18 -10.71 -4.66
CA HIS A 95 -12.13 -11.68 -5.15
C HIS A 95 -11.81 -12.01 -6.61
N ASN A 96 -11.42 -13.24 -6.85
CA ASN A 96 -11.14 -13.75 -8.19
C ASN A 96 -12.26 -14.73 -8.57
N ALA A 97 -13.43 -14.19 -8.92
CA ALA A 97 -14.45 -14.99 -9.56
C ALA A 97 -13.90 -15.43 -10.92
N GLY A 98 -13.52 -16.71 -11.02
CA GLY A 98 -12.99 -17.28 -12.26
C GLY A 98 -14.05 -17.22 -13.36
N GLY A 99 -13.71 -16.53 -14.43
CA GLY A 99 -14.54 -16.40 -15.63
C GLY A 99 -14.00 -15.27 -16.50
N GLY A 100 -14.04 -15.41 -17.81
CA GLY A 100 -13.62 -14.37 -18.76
C GLY A 100 -14.66 -13.25 -18.95
N ASP A 101 -15.65 -13.16 -18.08
CA ASP A 101 -16.69 -12.13 -18.13
C ASP A 101 -16.16 -10.80 -17.60
N SER A 102 -16.60 -9.69 -18.19
CA SER A 102 -16.22 -8.33 -17.79
C SER A 102 -16.56 -7.96 -16.34
N THR A 103 -17.40 -8.76 -15.68
CA THR A 103 -17.76 -8.61 -14.27
C THR A 103 -16.71 -9.21 -13.33
N THR A 104 -15.77 -9.99 -13.85
CA THR A 104 -14.67 -10.57 -13.07
C THR A 104 -13.46 -9.67 -13.08
N LEU A 105 -12.57 -9.83 -12.10
CA LEU A 105 -11.32 -9.08 -12.02
C LEU A 105 -10.48 -9.22 -13.29
N LEU A 106 -10.28 -10.45 -13.78
CA LEU A 106 -9.48 -10.69 -14.98
C LEU A 106 -10.15 -10.19 -16.26
N GLY A 107 -11.49 -10.22 -16.32
CA GLY A 107 -12.24 -9.60 -17.41
C GLY A 107 -12.10 -8.10 -17.43
N HIS A 108 -12.19 -7.44 -16.26
CA HIS A 108 -11.97 -6.00 -16.12
C HIS A 108 -10.55 -5.58 -16.51
N LEU A 109 -9.55 -6.42 -16.23
CA LEU A 109 -8.15 -6.19 -16.57
C LEU A 109 -7.75 -6.78 -17.95
N GLY A 110 -8.71 -7.17 -18.78
CA GLY A 110 -8.47 -7.84 -20.06
C GLY A 110 -7.61 -7.06 -21.07
N ALA A 111 -7.60 -5.73 -20.99
CA ALA A 111 -6.76 -4.87 -21.84
C ALA A 111 -5.24 -5.07 -21.61
N TRP A 112 -4.86 -5.65 -20.48
CA TRP A 112 -3.46 -5.90 -20.10
C TRP A 112 -3.03 -7.35 -20.29
N LYS A 113 -3.80 -8.16 -21.00
CA LYS A 113 -3.42 -9.54 -21.35
C LYS A 113 -2.09 -9.58 -22.11
N GLY A 114 -1.23 -10.50 -21.70
CA GLY A 114 0.08 -10.71 -22.33
C GLY A 114 1.16 -9.68 -21.97
N LYS A 115 0.85 -8.67 -21.14
CA LYS A 115 1.87 -7.74 -20.63
C LYS A 115 2.77 -8.41 -19.61
N THR A 116 4.05 -8.04 -19.63
CA THR A 116 5.04 -8.45 -18.62
C THR A 116 4.85 -7.72 -17.31
N ALA A 117 5.46 -8.21 -16.23
CA ALA A 117 5.41 -7.57 -14.93
C ALA A 117 6.01 -6.15 -14.95
N GLU A 118 7.09 -5.96 -15.71
CA GLU A 118 7.73 -4.64 -15.87
C GLU A 118 6.81 -3.65 -16.60
N GLU A 119 6.11 -4.09 -17.63
CA GLU A 119 5.14 -3.26 -18.35
C GLU A 119 3.96 -2.90 -17.45
N LEU A 120 3.45 -3.85 -16.64
CA LEU A 120 2.39 -3.58 -15.67
C LEU A 120 2.84 -2.62 -14.57
N LEU A 121 4.07 -2.75 -14.08
CA LEU A 121 4.63 -1.83 -13.08
C LEU A 121 4.67 -0.38 -13.58
N ALA A 122 5.05 -0.18 -14.83
CA ALA A 122 5.17 1.15 -15.43
C ALA A 122 3.82 1.74 -15.89
N ASP A 123 2.77 0.92 -15.93
CA ASP A 123 1.46 1.32 -16.47
C ASP A 123 0.54 1.86 -15.37
N THR A 124 0.48 3.19 -15.21
CA THR A 124 -0.39 3.84 -14.23
C THR A 124 -1.88 3.55 -14.47
N ALA A 125 -2.29 3.35 -15.73
CA ALA A 125 -3.67 3.03 -16.07
C ALA A 125 -4.05 1.61 -15.59
N PHE A 126 -3.11 0.68 -15.56
CA PHE A 126 -3.32 -0.65 -14.98
C PHE A 126 -3.67 -0.55 -13.49
N TRP A 127 -2.89 0.22 -12.73
CA TRP A 127 -3.14 0.38 -11.29
C TRP A 127 -4.43 1.13 -11.00
N ALA A 128 -4.75 2.14 -11.79
CA ALA A 128 -6.03 2.83 -11.71
C ALA A 128 -7.21 1.89 -12.00
N ALA A 129 -7.11 1.04 -13.02
CA ALA A 129 -8.12 0.04 -13.33
C ALA A 129 -8.26 -1.02 -12.22
N LEU A 130 -7.15 -1.44 -11.61
CA LEU A 130 -7.18 -2.37 -10.48
C LEU A 130 -7.88 -1.77 -9.26
N VAL A 131 -7.63 -0.51 -8.95
CA VAL A 131 -8.34 0.23 -7.88
C VAL A 131 -9.83 0.35 -8.21
N ALA A 132 -10.17 0.71 -9.45
CA ALA A 132 -11.55 0.89 -9.90
C ALA A 132 -12.32 -0.43 -10.12
N ALA A 133 -11.63 -1.57 -10.15
CA ALA A 133 -12.26 -2.87 -10.40
C ALA A 133 -13.39 -3.13 -9.38
N PRO A 134 -14.62 -3.45 -9.85
CA PRO A 134 -15.81 -3.61 -9.00
C PRO A 134 -15.82 -4.98 -8.31
N VAL A 135 -14.73 -5.35 -7.66
CA VAL A 135 -14.56 -6.60 -6.94
C VAL A 135 -14.26 -6.33 -5.47
N GLU A 136 -14.65 -7.28 -4.64
CA GLU A 136 -14.32 -7.23 -3.21
C GLU A 136 -12.81 -7.30 -3.00
N LYS A 137 -12.27 -6.42 -2.16
CA LYS A 137 -10.85 -6.32 -1.86
C LYS A 137 -10.62 -6.29 -0.36
N LEU A 138 -9.52 -6.90 0.08
CA LEU A 138 -9.12 -6.86 1.48
C LEU A 138 -7.60 -6.73 1.57
N PHE A 139 -7.16 -5.74 2.36
CA PHE A 139 -5.75 -5.57 2.69
C PHE A 139 -5.54 -5.92 4.15
N ARG A 140 -4.66 -6.86 4.41
CA ARG A 140 -4.31 -7.31 5.75
C ARG A 140 -2.90 -6.86 6.08
N VAL A 141 -2.76 -6.00 7.07
CA VAL A 141 -1.49 -5.45 7.54
C VAL A 141 -1.16 -6.07 8.90
N VAL A 142 -0.11 -6.87 8.96
CA VAL A 142 0.37 -7.50 10.20
C VAL A 142 1.57 -6.70 10.71
N VAL A 143 1.48 -6.26 11.95
CA VAL A 143 2.52 -5.47 12.62
C VAL A 143 3.68 -6.38 13.04
N ILE A 144 4.89 -6.06 12.61
CA ILE A 144 6.12 -6.77 12.97
C ILE A 144 6.83 -6.05 14.09
N LYS A 145 6.98 -4.73 13.96
CA LYS A 145 7.59 -3.87 14.95
C LYS A 145 6.56 -2.89 15.50
N GLU A 146 6.57 -2.71 16.80
CA GLU A 146 5.66 -1.81 17.47
C GLU A 146 5.72 -0.38 16.91
N ILE A 147 4.54 0.24 16.81
CA ILE A 147 4.36 1.61 16.38
C ILE A 147 3.15 2.22 17.11
N LYS A 148 3.20 3.51 17.38
CA LYS A 148 2.01 4.21 17.89
C LYS A 148 0.98 4.34 16.77
N GLY A 149 -0.29 4.08 17.08
CA GLY A 149 -1.37 4.21 16.12
C GLY A 149 -1.51 5.63 15.58
N SER A 150 -1.20 6.65 16.40
CA SER A 150 -1.14 8.04 15.98
C SER A 150 -0.13 8.28 14.84
N GLN A 151 1.03 7.62 14.87
CA GLN A 151 2.02 7.73 13.79
C GLN A 151 1.51 7.08 12.50
N TYR A 152 0.85 5.92 12.63
CA TYR A 152 0.25 5.25 11.49
C TYR A 152 -0.92 6.06 10.90
N GLY A 153 -1.80 6.60 11.76
CA GLY A 153 -2.94 7.43 11.37
C GLY A 153 -2.51 8.69 10.63
N VAL A 154 -1.53 9.43 11.16
CA VAL A 154 -0.99 10.64 10.52
C VAL A 154 -0.36 10.32 9.14
N GLN A 155 0.35 9.20 9.01
CA GLN A 155 0.92 8.81 7.72
C GLN A 155 -0.16 8.48 6.68
N LEU A 156 -1.17 7.72 7.08
CA LEU A 156 -2.31 7.39 6.22
C LEU A 156 -3.05 8.65 5.82
N GLU A 157 -3.40 9.48 6.80
CA GLU A 157 -4.12 10.74 6.61
C GLU A 157 -3.38 11.66 5.63
N SER A 158 -2.11 11.97 5.87
CA SER A 158 -1.31 12.81 4.98
C SER A 158 -1.27 12.23 3.56
N SER A 159 -1.03 10.93 3.43
CA SER A 159 -0.94 10.27 2.13
C SER A 159 -2.25 10.27 1.34
N VAL A 160 -3.39 10.13 2.04
CA VAL A 160 -4.72 10.16 1.42
C VAL A 160 -5.13 11.59 1.08
N ARG A 161 -4.89 12.54 1.97
CA ARG A 161 -5.14 13.98 1.74
C ARG A 161 -4.40 14.49 0.51
N ASP A 162 -3.10 14.18 0.40
CA ASP A 162 -2.28 14.61 -0.74
C ASP A 162 -2.85 14.09 -2.07
N ARG A 163 -3.37 12.86 -2.08
CA ARG A 163 -3.98 12.25 -3.27
C ARG A 163 -5.34 12.84 -3.59
N LEU A 164 -6.17 13.10 -2.59
CA LEU A 164 -7.46 13.78 -2.75
C LEU A 164 -7.25 15.18 -3.31
N ALA A 165 -6.30 15.94 -2.75
CA ALA A 165 -5.96 17.27 -3.23
C ALA A 165 -5.40 17.24 -4.67
N ALA A 166 -4.53 16.28 -5.00
CA ALA A 166 -4.00 16.13 -6.35
C ALA A 166 -5.06 15.75 -7.39
N ALA A 167 -6.16 15.13 -6.95
CA ALA A 167 -7.30 14.76 -7.80
C ALA A 167 -8.41 15.82 -7.81
N ASP A 168 -8.24 16.94 -7.11
CA ASP A 168 -9.26 18.00 -6.92
C ASP A 168 -10.57 17.46 -6.28
N LEU A 169 -10.38 16.55 -5.31
CA LEU A 169 -11.47 15.84 -4.60
C LEU A 169 -11.41 16.08 -3.08
N TYR A 170 -10.64 17.03 -2.58
CA TYR A 170 -10.51 17.29 -1.15
C TYR A 170 -11.44 18.42 -0.73
N GLU A 171 -12.60 18.04 -0.24
CA GLU A 171 -13.66 18.94 0.25
C GLU A 171 -13.98 18.62 1.71
N ASP A 172 -14.92 19.35 2.32
CA ASP A 172 -15.28 19.22 3.74
C ASP A 172 -15.72 17.80 4.11
N GLU A 173 -16.43 17.09 3.22
CA GLU A 173 -16.89 15.71 3.44
C GLU A 173 -15.72 14.71 3.47
N GLU A 174 -14.72 14.89 2.62
CA GLU A 174 -13.51 14.08 2.61
C GLU A 174 -12.64 14.37 3.83
N GLU A 175 -12.53 15.65 4.25
CA GLU A 175 -11.79 16.02 5.44
C GLU A 175 -12.39 15.37 6.68
N GLU A 176 -13.71 15.49 6.88
CA GLU A 176 -14.41 14.87 8.02
C GLU A 176 -14.25 13.34 8.04
N ALA A 177 -14.39 12.69 6.87
CA ALA A 177 -14.26 11.24 6.78
C ALA A 177 -12.82 10.79 7.06
N LEU A 178 -11.83 11.55 6.61
CA LEU A 178 -10.42 11.26 6.82
C LEU A 178 -9.98 11.49 8.26
N GLU A 179 -10.50 12.54 8.92
CA GLU A 179 -10.29 12.80 10.34
C GLU A 179 -10.81 11.64 11.19
N LYS A 180 -12.01 11.12 10.91
CA LYS A 180 -12.55 9.93 11.59
C LYS A 180 -11.63 8.72 11.48
N VAL A 181 -11.01 8.52 10.32
CA VAL A 181 -10.03 7.43 10.11
C VAL A 181 -8.76 7.67 10.92
N ALA A 182 -8.24 8.89 10.96
CA ALA A 182 -7.06 9.25 11.75
C ALA A 182 -7.31 9.06 13.25
N ASP A 183 -8.44 9.52 13.74
CA ASP A 183 -8.88 9.40 15.13
C ASP A 183 -9.06 7.93 15.56
N PHE A 184 -9.58 7.10 14.66
CA PHE A 184 -9.69 5.68 14.94
C PHE A 184 -8.33 5.07 15.32
N PHE A 185 -7.25 5.48 14.66
CA PHE A 185 -5.91 5.00 14.97
C PHE A 185 -5.26 5.71 16.16
N GLN A 186 -5.63 6.93 16.47
CA GLN A 186 -4.99 7.77 17.49
C GLN A 186 -4.83 7.08 18.86
N SER A 187 -5.88 6.37 19.28
CA SER A 187 -5.92 5.66 20.57
C SER A 187 -5.32 4.25 20.53
N LYS A 188 -4.84 3.77 19.37
CA LYS A 188 -4.35 2.40 19.21
C LYS A 188 -2.85 2.32 19.48
N TYR A 189 -2.44 1.20 20.03
CA TYR A 189 -1.04 0.85 20.16
C TYR A 189 -0.79 -0.46 19.40
N PHE A 190 0.00 -0.38 18.36
CA PHE A 190 0.27 -1.49 17.45
C PHE A 190 1.42 -2.33 18.02
N LYS A 191 1.07 -3.39 18.72
CA LYS A 191 2.04 -4.38 19.18
C LYS A 191 2.43 -5.31 18.04
N PRO A 192 3.61 -5.97 18.10
CA PRO A 192 3.91 -7.07 17.19
C PRO A 192 2.78 -8.11 17.20
N GLY A 193 2.37 -8.56 16.01
CA GLY A 193 1.23 -9.45 15.83
C GLY A 193 -0.13 -8.77 15.75
N SER A 194 -0.26 -7.46 16.06
CA SER A 194 -1.48 -6.72 15.79
C SER A 194 -1.80 -6.71 14.29
N VAL A 195 -3.07 -6.69 13.95
CA VAL A 195 -3.55 -6.74 12.56
C VAL A 195 -4.47 -5.57 12.28
N VAL A 196 -4.20 -4.84 11.21
CA VAL A 196 -5.14 -3.90 10.60
C VAL A 196 -5.68 -4.54 9.34
N THR A 197 -6.99 -4.52 9.18
CA THR A 197 -7.66 -5.01 7.98
C THR A 197 -8.46 -3.88 7.36
N PHE A 198 -8.24 -3.63 6.07
CA PHE A 198 -9.05 -2.74 5.24
C PHE A 198 -9.88 -3.62 4.32
N HIS A 199 -11.18 -3.60 4.48
CA HIS A 199 -12.12 -4.35 3.65
C HIS A 199 -12.91 -3.37 2.78
N PHE A 200 -12.92 -3.61 1.49
CA PHE A 200 -13.64 -2.86 0.47
C PHE A 200 -14.65 -3.81 -0.17
N PRO A 201 -15.92 -3.72 0.21
CA PRO A 201 -16.95 -4.59 -0.35
C PRO A 201 -17.13 -4.37 -1.85
N ALA A 202 -17.53 -5.41 -2.58
CA ALA A 202 -17.94 -5.23 -3.96
C ALA A 202 -19.19 -4.34 -4.00
N PRO A 203 -19.37 -3.50 -5.04
CA PRO A 203 -20.57 -2.69 -5.20
C PRO A 203 -21.80 -3.60 -5.22
N ALA A 204 -22.68 -3.45 -4.23
CA ALA A 204 -23.89 -4.21 -4.14
C ALA A 204 -25.02 -3.51 -4.88
N SER A 205 -25.78 -4.27 -5.68
CA SER A 205 -26.89 -3.73 -6.49
C SER A 205 -28.12 -3.30 -5.67
N ALA A 206 -28.22 -3.71 -4.39
CA ALA A 206 -29.49 -3.63 -3.66
C ALA A 206 -29.46 -2.83 -2.34
N SER A 207 -28.29 -2.53 -1.77
CA SER A 207 -28.20 -1.73 -0.55
C SER A 207 -26.87 -1.00 -0.50
N PRO A 208 -26.84 0.32 -0.33
CA PRO A 208 -25.60 1.05 -0.10
C PRO A 208 -25.05 0.64 1.27
N GLY A 209 -23.90 -0.03 1.27
CA GLY A 209 -23.08 -0.31 2.42
C GLY A 209 -21.94 0.74 2.52
N PRO A 210 -21.12 0.70 3.58
CA PRO A 210 -19.95 1.55 3.66
C PRO A 210 -19.00 1.29 2.50
N ALA A 211 -18.30 2.34 2.05
CA ALA A 211 -17.32 2.22 0.98
C ALA A 211 -16.08 1.40 1.42
N ALA A 212 -15.76 1.43 2.72
CA ALA A 212 -14.78 0.54 3.33
C ALA A 212 -15.08 0.28 4.81
N GLU A 213 -14.53 -0.81 5.34
CA GLU A 213 -14.48 -1.12 6.75
C GLU A 213 -13.03 -1.31 7.20
N ILE A 214 -12.64 -0.64 8.28
CA ILE A 214 -11.32 -0.79 8.87
C ILE A 214 -11.47 -1.50 10.22
N THR A 215 -10.73 -2.59 10.40
CA THR A 215 -10.70 -3.35 11.66
C THR A 215 -9.29 -3.33 12.23
N PHE A 216 -9.17 -3.17 13.54
CA PHE A 216 -7.94 -3.32 14.28
C PHE A 216 -8.09 -4.42 15.32
N ALA A 217 -7.28 -5.46 15.19
CA ALA A 217 -7.21 -6.60 16.11
C ALA A 217 -5.85 -6.64 16.80
N THR A 218 -5.83 -6.91 18.10
CA THR A 218 -4.61 -7.11 18.88
C THR A 218 -4.86 -8.11 20.00
N GLU A 219 -3.85 -8.88 20.34
CA GLU A 219 -3.95 -9.91 21.38
C GLU A 219 -4.45 -9.34 22.72
N GLY A 220 -5.39 -10.04 23.33
CA GLY A 220 -5.96 -9.67 24.64
C GLY A 220 -6.98 -8.54 24.63
N LYS A 221 -7.41 -8.06 23.45
CA LYS A 221 -8.46 -7.04 23.32
C LYS A 221 -9.47 -7.46 22.27
N GLY A 222 -10.71 -7.01 22.42
CA GLY A 222 -11.72 -7.13 21.38
C GLY A 222 -11.36 -6.28 20.15
N ASP A 223 -11.79 -6.72 18.99
CA ASP A 223 -11.55 -6.02 17.72
C ASP A 223 -12.26 -4.66 17.73
N ALA A 224 -11.53 -3.63 17.33
CA ALA A 224 -12.09 -2.31 17.08
C ALA A 224 -12.40 -2.17 15.59
N ARG A 225 -13.49 -1.47 15.24
CA ARG A 225 -13.98 -1.35 13.88
C ARG A 225 -14.51 0.04 13.60
N ILE A 226 -14.33 0.51 12.35
CA ILE A 226 -14.92 1.75 11.84
C ILE A 226 -15.37 1.55 10.39
N ALA A 227 -16.53 2.13 10.06
CA ALA A 227 -17.00 2.22 8.68
C ALA A 227 -16.52 3.54 8.05
N VAL A 228 -16.08 3.47 6.79
CA VAL A 228 -15.74 4.63 5.96
C VAL A 228 -16.82 4.75 4.90
N GLU A 229 -17.69 5.74 5.04
CA GLU A 229 -18.83 5.94 4.14
C GLU A 229 -18.40 6.69 2.86
N ASN A 230 -17.39 7.56 2.95
CA ASN A 230 -16.92 8.38 1.83
C ASN A 230 -16.14 7.53 0.82
N GLY A 231 -16.67 7.47 -0.42
CA GLY A 231 -16.10 6.67 -1.51
C GLY A 231 -14.74 7.18 -2.01
N ASN A 232 -14.53 8.51 -2.00
CA ASN A 232 -13.27 9.12 -2.43
C ASN A 232 -12.16 8.77 -1.45
N VAL A 233 -12.41 8.89 -0.14
CA VAL A 233 -11.46 8.50 0.92
C VAL A 233 -11.14 7.00 0.81
N ALA A 234 -12.15 6.13 0.67
CA ALA A 234 -11.93 4.71 0.50
C ALA A 234 -11.12 4.37 -0.77
N GLY A 235 -11.39 5.05 -1.89
CA GLY A 235 -10.63 4.93 -3.14
C GLY A 235 -9.17 5.36 -3.00
N MET A 236 -8.91 6.46 -2.29
CA MET A 236 -7.53 6.93 -2.07
C MET A 236 -6.75 6.06 -1.06
N ILE A 237 -7.44 5.43 -0.10
CA ILE A 237 -6.83 4.39 0.74
C ILE A 237 -6.42 3.18 -0.14
N GLN A 238 -7.27 2.74 -1.07
CA GLN A 238 -6.89 1.69 -2.02
C GLN A 238 -5.69 2.11 -2.86
N THR A 239 -5.68 3.34 -3.37
CA THR A 239 -4.58 3.89 -4.17
C THR A 239 -3.28 3.97 -3.36
N TRP A 240 -3.34 4.23 -2.06
CA TRP A 240 -2.17 4.20 -1.18
C TRP A 240 -1.50 2.83 -1.12
N TYR A 241 -2.27 1.74 -1.26
CA TYR A 241 -1.73 0.37 -1.31
C TYR A 241 -1.43 -0.13 -2.72
N LEU A 242 -2.22 0.26 -3.72
CA LEU A 242 -2.20 -0.29 -5.07
C LEU A 242 -1.74 0.71 -6.15
N GLY A 243 -1.39 1.93 -5.79
CA GLY A 243 -1.15 3.03 -6.75
C GLY A 243 0.19 2.97 -7.48
N GLY A 244 0.72 1.79 -7.79
CA GLY A 244 1.97 1.66 -8.55
C GLY A 244 3.15 2.30 -7.82
N ASP A 245 3.91 3.16 -8.50
CA ASP A 245 5.11 3.81 -7.94
C ASP A 245 4.82 4.71 -6.73
N SER A 246 3.60 5.19 -6.59
CA SER A 246 3.17 6.02 -5.44
C SER A 246 2.67 5.20 -4.25
N ALA A 247 2.66 3.88 -4.34
CA ALA A 247 2.16 3.01 -3.27
C ALA A 247 3.10 2.98 -2.06
N VAL A 248 2.51 2.73 -0.88
CA VAL A 248 3.25 2.63 0.39
C VAL A 248 4.29 1.51 0.40
N SER A 249 4.13 0.49 -0.44
CA SER A 249 5.02 -0.67 -0.50
C SER A 249 5.37 -1.05 -1.94
N PRO A 250 6.48 -0.54 -2.48
CA PRO A 250 6.95 -0.91 -3.83
C PRO A 250 7.14 -2.41 -4.01
N SER A 251 7.57 -3.13 -2.96
CA SER A 251 7.74 -4.58 -3.02
C SER A 251 6.41 -5.34 -3.12
N THR A 252 5.33 -4.82 -2.51
CA THR A 252 3.97 -5.37 -2.66
C THR A 252 3.46 -5.17 -4.09
N VAL A 253 3.65 -3.97 -4.63
CA VAL A 253 3.27 -3.62 -6.00
C VAL A 253 4.01 -4.52 -7.01
N ARG A 254 5.32 -4.72 -6.84
CA ARG A 254 6.09 -5.64 -7.68
C ARG A 254 5.54 -7.08 -7.62
N SER A 255 5.26 -7.58 -6.42
CA SER A 255 4.69 -8.92 -6.25
C SER A 255 3.29 -9.06 -6.90
N LEU A 256 2.49 -7.98 -6.87
CA LEU A 256 1.21 -7.94 -7.59
C LEU A 256 1.42 -7.97 -9.10
N ALA A 257 2.33 -7.17 -9.64
CA ALA A 257 2.64 -7.14 -11.06
C ALA A 257 3.09 -8.52 -11.58
N ASP A 258 4.00 -9.18 -10.85
CA ASP A 258 4.46 -10.54 -11.17
C ASP A 258 3.28 -11.52 -11.21
N ARG A 259 2.38 -11.44 -10.22
CA ARG A 259 1.22 -12.33 -10.13
C ARG A 259 0.18 -12.05 -11.21
N PHE A 260 -0.12 -10.77 -11.49
CA PHE A 260 -1.06 -10.41 -12.56
C PHE A 260 -0.53 -10.74 -13.94
N ALA A 261 0.76 -10.55 -14.21
CA ALA A 261 1.37 -10.98 -15.47
C ALA A 261 1.15 -12.49 -15.70
N ALA A 262 1.37 -13.31 -14.67
CA ALA A 262 1.12 -14.75 -14.76
C ALA A 262 -0.37 -15.09 -14.96
N LEU A 263 -1.29 -14.45 -14.23
CA LEU A 263 -2.73 -14.70 -14.32
C LEU A 263 -3.31 -14.26 -15.67
N LEU A 264 -2.89 -13.10 -16.18
CA LEU A 264 -3.36 -12.55 -17.45
C LEU A 264 -2.78 -13.31 -18.66
N ALA A 265 -1.62 -13.95 -18.51
CA ALA A 265 -1.07 -14.84 -19.55
C ALA A 265 -1.88 -16.14 -19.71
N VAL A 266 -2.42 -16.70 -18.60
CA VAL A 266 -3.21 -17.95 -18.63
C VAL A 266 -4.65 -17.70 -19.12
N ALA A 267 -5.17 -16.49 -18.90
CA ALA A 267 -6.51 -16.09 -19.34
C ALA A 267 -6.57 -15.71 -20.85
N ALA A 268 -5.46 -15.83 -21.57
CA ALA A 268 -5.37 -15.65 -23.02
C ALA A 268 -5.59 -16.98 -23.72
#